data_11742d9219067a9bd0febca6f7fec66c
#
_entry.id   11742d9219067a9bd0febca6f7fec66c
#
_cell.length_a   1.000
_cell.length_b   1.000
_cell.length_c   1.000
_cell.angle_alpha   90.00
_cell.angle_beta   90.00
_cell.angle_gamma   90.00
#
_symmetry.space_group_name_H-M   'P 1'
#
loop_
_entity.id
_entity.type
_entity.pdbx_description
1 polymer ?
#
loop_
_entity_poly.entity_id
_entity_poly.type
_entity_poly.pdbx_seq_one_letter_code
_entity_poly.pdbx_strand_id
1 'polypeptide(L)'
;MITTILATTPTLDTGNTAWMMMSTILVLLMSIPGIALFYGGLVRQKNVLSVVMQTMLIVGAVSLIWVAFGYSWAFDDSYKTSGSPLFFIIGGWGKAFLHGVTTDKLMPTGIPELTFVMFQCMFALITPALILGAFAERIKFKGYMVFTLLWVIIAYLPMAHWVWGGGFLQEMGAIDFAGGTVVHINAGVSALVMALMIGKREDYRVGHPITPHNIMFVFLGTSFLWLGWFGFNAGSGLAADGLDANAFLVTHVATATAAMTWMAVDWCFNKKPTTVGACTGAVAGLVAITPAAGTVDLLGAFAIGLITPIVCFIMVAAVKPYFKYDDALDAFGVHGVGGIIGSILTGVFATQYITGEGGVEGALYGDWHQLWVQLVATGVSIVFALVVTTVLFLVVDKTIGIRVDKRVEEEGLDIYEHGESAYN
;
A
#
# COMPACT_ATOMS: atom_id res chain seq x y z
N MET A 1 -0.36 27.88 -34.65
CA MET A 1 1.10 27.81 -34.50
C MET A 1 1.40 26.73 -33.47
N ILE A 2 1.89 25.59 -33.93
CA ILE A 2 2.33 24.49 -33.02
C ILE A 2 3.69 24.95 -32.52
N THR A 3 3.73 25.44 -31.29
CA THR A 3 5.00 25.72 -30.61
C THR A 3 5.60 24.36 -30.25
N THR A 4 6.57 23.92 -31.05
CA THR A 4 7.42 22.76 -30.71
C THR A 4 8.19 23.15 -29.44
N ILE A 5 7.71 22.69 -28.28
CA ILE A 5 8.50 22.75 -27.06
C ILE A 5 9.67 21.81 -27.33
N LEU A 6 10.84 22.36 -27.60
CA LEU A 6 12.09 21.61 -27.60
C LEU A 6 12.20 20.98 -26.22
N ALA A 7 12.08 19.64 -26.15
CA ALA A 7 12.31 18.91 -24.91
C ALA A 7 13.74 19.23 -24.44
N THR A 8 13.87 20.11 -23.46
CA THR A 8 15.15 20.39 -22.83
C THR A 8 15.65 19.12 -22.17
N THR A 9 16.87 18.71 -22.46
CA THR A 9 17.51 17.59 -21.80
C THR A 9 17.47 17.85 -20.29
N PRO A 10 16.93 16.96 -19.47
CA PRO A 10 16.85 17.18 -18.03
C PRO A 10 18.25 17.42 -17.46
N THR A 11 18.38 18.39 -16.58
CA THR A 11 19.61 18.67 -15.83
C THR A 11 19.47 18.14 -14.42
N LEU A 12 20.57 17.70 -13.83
CA LEU A 12 20.59 17.19 -12.47
C LEU A 12 20.09 18.26 -11.49
N ASP A 13 19.03 17.94 -10.75
CA ASP A 13 18.53 18.73 -9.63
C ASP A 13 18.93 18.07 -8.30
N THR A 14 19.83 18.74 -7.57
CA THR A 14 20.37 18.20 -6.30
C THR A 14 19.35 18.27 -5.16
N GLY A 15 18.43 19.24 -5.16
CA GLY A 15 17.36 19.36 -4.18
C GLY A 15 16.36 18.23 -4.32
N ASN A 16 15.86 18.02 -5.54
CA ASN A 16 14.97 16.89 -5.86
C ASN A 16 15.64 15.55 -5.53
N THR A 17 16.92 15.38 -5.90
CA THR A 17 17.67 14.14 -5.63
C THR A 17 17.79 13.88 -4.12
N ALA A 18 18.16 14.89 -3.34
CA ALA A 18 18.28 14.76 -1.88
C ALA A 18 16.94 14.43 -1.23
N TRP A 19 15.85 15.09 -1.67
CA TRP A 19 14.50 14.80 -1.20
C TRP A 19 14.09 13.37 -1.51
N MET A 20 14.34 12.90 -2.73
CA MET A 20 13.96 11.56 -3.16
C MET A 20 14.77 10.46 -2.45
N MET A 21 16.06 10.68 -2.17
CA MET A 21 16.85 9.77 -1.33
C MET A 21 16.29 9.71 0.09
N MET A 22 15.93 10.86 0.68
CA MET A 22 15.30 10.91 2.00
C MET A 22 13.92 10.23 1.98
N SER A 23 13.09 10.50 0.98
CA SER A 23 11.78 9.85 0.82
C SER A 23 11.90 8.33 0.72
N THR A 24 12.91 7.83 0.01
CA THR A 24 13.21 6.39 -0.08
C THR A 24 13.50 5.79 1.30
N ILE A 25 14.33 6.46 2.12
CA ILE A 25 14.63 6.03 3.50
C ILE A 25 13.36 6.07 4.36
N LEU A 26 12.54 7.10 4.25
CA LEU A 26 11.29 7.24 4.98
C LEU A 26 10.31 6.12 4.64
N VAL A 27 10.20 5.71 3.37
CA VAL A 27 9.32 4.59 3.00
C VAL A 27 9.89 3.24 3.46
N LEU A 28 11.21 3.05 3.44
CA LEU A 28 11.82 1.86 4.05
C LEU A 28 11.51 1.77 5.55
N LEU A 29 11.55 2.90 6.25
CA LEU A 29 11.21 3.01 7.66
C LEU A 29 9.76 2.58 7.96
N MET A 30 8.84 2.74 7.00
CA MET A 30 7.47 2.22 7.13
C MET A 30 7.43 0.69 7.13
N SER A 31 8.25 0.04 6.30
CA SER A 31 8.32 -1.42 6.24
C SER A 31 9.06 -1.97 7.47
N ILE A 32 10.24 -1.48 7.75
CA ILE A 32 11.05 -1.78 8.93
C ILE A 32 11.56 -0.48 9.56
N PRO A 33 11.11 -0.14 10.80
CA PRO A 33 10.35 -0.95 11.75
C PRO A 33 8.82 -0.75 11.74
N GLY A 34 8.26 0.13 10.91
CA GLY A 34 6.87 0.58 11.00
C GLY A 34 5.86 -0.57 11.07
N ILE A 35 5.72 -1.36 9.98
CA ILE A 35 4.78 -2.49 9.92
C ILE A 35 5.17 -3.59 10.92
N ALA A 36 6.47 -3.89 11.05
CA ALA A 36 6.92 -4.90 11.99
C ALA A 36 6.48 -4.61 13.43
N LEU A 37 6.54 -3.35 13.87
CA LEU A 37 6.07 -2.93 15.20
C LEU A 37 4.54 -2.81 15.26
N PHE A 38 3.91 -2.21 14.23
CA PHE A 38 2.47 -2.03 14.22
C PHE A 38 1.74 -3.38 14.28
N TYR A 39 2.04 -4.29 13.36
CA TYR A 39 1.46 -5.62 13.36
C TYR A 39 2.01 -6.51 14.49
N GLY A 40 3.33 -6.41 14.76
CA GLY A 40 3.95 -7.12 15.87
C GLY A 40 3.33 -6.79 17.22
N GLY A 41 2.91 -5.55 17.45
CA GLY A 41 2.20 -5.14 18.65
C GLY A 41 0.75 -5.64 18.73
N LEU A 42 0.09 -5.82 17.58
CA LEU A 42 -1.30 -6.26 17.49
C LEU A 42 -1.46 -7.79 17.63
N VAL A 43 -0.49 -8.58 17.17
CA VAL A 43 -0.52 -10.04 17.33
C VAL A 43 -0.28 -10.45 18.80
N ARG A 44 -0.55 -11.72 19.12
CA ARG A 44 -0.19 -12.30 20.42
C ARG A 44 1.33 -12.44 20.57
N GLN A 45 1.82 -12.34 21.79
CA GLN A 45 3.25 -12.38 22.15
C GLN A 45 4.02 -13.53 21.48
N LYS A 46 3.42 -14.69 21.37
CA LYS A 46 4.02 -15.92 20.81
C LYS A 46 4.14 -15.94 19.29
N ASN A 47 3.77 -14.84 18.58
CA ASN A 47 3.75 -14.73 17.13
C ASN A 47 4.44 -13.45 16.62
N VAL A 48 5.16 -12.73 17.49
CA VAL A 48 5.80 -11.44 17.15
C VAL A 48 6.93 -11.63 16.17
N LEU A 49 7.82 -12.61 16.43
CA LEU A 49 8.97 -12.87 15.56
C LEU A 49 8.56 -13.40 14.19
N SER A 50 7.43 -14.13 14.12
CA SER A 50 6.87 -14.53 12.83
C SER A 50 6.51 -13.33 11.96
N VAL A 51 5.92 -12.26 12.52
CA VAL A 51 5.67 -11.00 11.81
C VAL A 51 6.96 -10.32 11.37
N VAL A 52 7.95 -10.25 12.27
CA VAL A 52 9.26 -9.64 11.98
C VAL A 52 9.97 -10.38 10.86
N MET A 53 10.05 -11.71 10.92
CA MET A 53 10.69 -12.54 9.90
C MET A 53 9.97 -12.46 8.55
N GLN A 54 8.66 -12.41 8.54
CA GLN A 54 7.87 -12.21 7.31
C GLN A 54 8.20 -10.85 6.67
N THR A 55 8.33 -9.80 7.46
CA THR A 55 8.72 -8.47 6.97
C THR A 55 10.17 -8.47 6.45
N MET A 56 11.10 -9.11 7.16
CA MET A 56 12.50 -9.22 6.71
C MET A 56 12.63 -10.01 5.40
N LEU A 57 11.86 -11.09 5.24
CA LEU A 57 11.81 -11.84 3.98
C LEU A 57 11.41 -10.95 2.80
N ILE A 58 10.35 -10.14 2.98
CA ILE A 58 9.89 -9.22 1.93
C ILE A 58 11.01 -8.26 1.56
N VAL A 59 11.60 -7.58 2.54
CA VAL A 59 12.63 -6.58 2.28
C VAL A 59 13.81 -7.19 1.54
N GLY A 60 14.28 -8.37 1.92
CA GLY A 60 15.38 -9.05 1.23
C GLY A 60 15.00 -9.56 -0.16
N ALA A 61 14.00 -10.42 -0.23
CA ALA A 61 13.69 -11.15 -1.45
C ALA A 61 13.06 -10.27 -2.54
N VAL A 62 12.15 -9.36 -2.17
CA VAL A 62 11.51 -8.47 -3.15
C VAL A 62 12.49 -7.45 -3.71
N SER A 63 13.46 -6.95 -2.92
CA SER A 63 14.54 -6.11 -3.44
C SER A 63 15.36 -6.81 -4.53
N LEU A 64 15.64 -8.11 -4.35
CA LEU A 64 16.37 -8.89 -5.36
C LEU A 64 15.53 -9.10 -6.63
N ILE A 65 14.24 -9.42 -6.50
CA ILE A 65 13.30 -9.52 -7.63
C ILE A 65 13.20 -8.18 -8.36
N TRP A 66 13.13 -7.08 -7.62
CA TRP A 66 13.02 -5.73 -8.17
C TRP A 66 14.20 -5.39 -9.08
N VAL A 67 15.42 -5.60 -8.61
CA VAL A 67 16.64 -5.37 -9.39
C VAL A 67 16.77 -6.35 -10.54
N ALA A 68 16.42 -7.62 -10.33
CA ALA A 68 16.56 -8.64 -11.37
C ALA A 68 15.66 -8.37 -12.59
N PHE A 69 14.38 -8.07 -12.38
CA PHE A 69 13.43 -7.83 -13.47
C PHE A 69 12.19 -7.00 -13.07
N GLY A 70 11.92 -6.83 -11.78
CA GLY A 70 10.69 -6.15 -11.32
C GLY A 70 10.61 -4.71 -11.81
N TYR A 71 11.71 -3.96 -11.72
CA TYR A 71 11.79 -2.61 -12.28
C TYR A 71 11.53 -2.59 -13.79
N SER A 72 12.08 -3.54 -14.53
CA SER A 72 11.87 -3.67 -15.96
C SER A 72 10.40 -3.95 -16.29
N TRP A 73 9.76 -4.87 -15.60
CA TRP A 73 8.35 -5.19 -15.84
C TRP A 73 7.41 -4.03 -15.53
N ALA A 74 7.73 -3.24 -14.51
CA ALA A 74 6.90 -2.09 -14.13
C ALA A 74 7.14 -0.87 -15.02
N PHE A 75 8.39 -0.53 -15.39
CA PHE A 75 8.76 0.80 -15.92
C PHE A 75 9.59 0.78 -17.22
N ASP A 76 9.75 -0.37 -17.86
CA ASP A 76 10.37 -0.43 -19.19
C ASP A 76 9.31 -0.20 -20.27
N ASP A 77 9.71 0.39 -21.40
CA ASP A 77 8.86 0.65 -22.54
C ASP A 77 9.24 -0.18 -23.79
N SER A 78 10.13 -1.15 -23.63
CA SER A 78 10.63 -1.97 -24.76
C SER A 78 9.52 -2.74 -25.47
N TYR A 79 8.48 -3.19 -24.75
CA TYR A 79 7.32 -3.83 -25.37
C TYR A 79 6.41 -2.82 -26.08
N LYS A 80 6.27 -1.60 -25.57
CA LYS A 80 5.56 -0.51 -26.28
C LYS A 80 6.27 -0.17 -27.57
N THR A 81 7.58 0.04 -27.50
CA THR A 81 8.42 0.41 -28.65
C THR A 81 8.44 -0.67 -29.74
N SER A 82 8.44 -1.96 -29.35
CA SER A 82 8.39 -3.08 -30.31
C SER A 82 6.97 -3.43 -30.80
N GLY A 83 5.93 -2.79 -30.29
CA GLY A 83 4.54 -3.11 -30.60
C GLY A 83 4.07 -4.46 -30.04
N SER A 84 4.72 -4.97 -29.01
CA SER A 84 4.35 -6.25 -28.39
C SER A 84 3.02 -6.15 -27.65
N PRO A 85 2.06 -7.08 -27.84
CA PRO A 85 0.81 -7.10 -27.09
C PRO A 85 1.03 -7.35 -25.58
N LEU A 86 2.18 -7.85 -25.18
CA LEU A 86 2.54 -8.05 -23.77
C LEU A 86 2.67 -6.74 -22.98
N PHE A 87 2.82 -5.59 -23.69
CA PHE A 87 2.80 -4.27 -23.03
C PHE A 87 1.49 -4.02 -22.29
N PHE A 88 0.40 -4.66 -22.67
CA PHE A 88 -0.84 -4.61 -21.90
C PHE A 88 -0.68 -5.16 -20.46
N ILE A 89 0.30 -6.04 -20.23
CA ILE A 89 0.50 -6.71 -18.93
C ILE A 89 1.73 -6.15 -18.20
N ILE A 90 2.86 -5.95 -18.91
CA ILE A 90 4.16 -5.53 -18.37
C ILE A 90 4.92 -4.67 -19.37
N GLY A 91 5.86 -3.84 -18.87
CA GLY A 91 6.66 -2.95 -19.71
C GLY A 91 7.66 -3.65 -20.63
N GLY A 92 8.32 -4.69 -20.15
CA GLY A 92 9.28 -5.48 -20.96
C GLY A 92 10.48 -5.97 -20.16
N TRP A 93 11.55 -6.37 -20.88
CA TRP A 93 12.79 -6.91 -20.31
C TRP A 93 14.01 -6.04 -20.56
N GLY A 94 13.85 -4.87 -21.19
CA GLY A 94 14.95 -4.01 -21.61
C GLY A 94 15.80 -3.47 -20.44
N LYS A 95 15.21 -3.34 -19.25
CA LYS A 95 15.88 -2.86 -18.05
C LYS A 95 16.17 -3.97 -17.02
N ALA A 96 16.09 -5.24 -17.40
CA ALA A 96 16.43 -6.35 -16.49
C ALA A 96 17.85 -6.20 -15.96
N PHE A 97 18.06 -6.49 -14.67
CA PHE A 97 19.30 -6.19 -13.93
C PHE A 97 19.78 -4.74 -14.07
N LEU A 98 18.83 -3.81 -14.21
CA LEU A 98 19.04 -2.37 -14.41
C LEU A 98 19.88 -2.04 -15.65
N HIS A 99 19.82 -2.90 -16.68
CA HIS A 99 20.53 -2.67 -17.93
C HIS A 99 20.16 -1.31 -18.53
N GLY A 100 21.15 -0.50 -18.90
CA GLY A 100 20.95 0.85 -19.41
C GLY A 100 20.51 1.91 -18.38
N VAL A 101 20.41 1.57 -17.11
CA VAL A 101 20.21 2.53 -16.01
C VAL A 101 21.59 2.92 -15.47
N THR A 102 22.12 4.04 -15.96
CA THR A 102 23.46 4.53 -15.63
C THR A 102 23.41 5.67 -14.61
N THR A 103 24.55 6.04 -14.04
CA THR A 103 24.64 7.09 -13.01
C THR A 103 24.32 8.49 -13.53
N ASP A 104 24.40 8.72 -14.83
CA ASP A 104 24.15 9.97 -15.53
C ASP A 104 22.75 10.04 -16.16
N LYS A 105 22.00 8.93 -16.15
CA LYS A 105 20.65 8.90 -16.68
C LYS A 105 19.67 9.56 -15.72
N LEU A 106 18.96 10.59 -16.21
CA LEU A 106 18.03 11.40 -15.42
C LEU A 106 16.57 11.13 -15.80
N MET A 107 15.70 11.22 -14.82
CA MET A 107 14.24 11.32 -14.97
C MET A 107 13.86 12.76 -15.38
N PRO A 108 12.65 13.00 -15.91
CA PRO A 108 12.20 14.34 -16.31
C PRO A 108 12.30 15.40 -15.21
N THR A 109 12.19 15.03 -13.94
CA THR A 109 12.31 15.91 -12.77
C THR A 109 13.77 16.22 -12.37
N GLY A 110 14.75 15.76 -13.15
CA GLY A 110 16.17 15.98 -12.88
C GLY A 110 16.78 15.08 -11.82
N ILE A 111 16.06 14.06 -11.32
CA ILE A 111 16.63 13.06 -10.41
C ILE A 111 17.32 11.94 -11.19
N PRO A 112 18.41 11.32 -10.67
CA PRO A 112 18.97 10.11 -11.26
C PRO A 112 17.93 8.98 -11.34
N GLU A 113 17.86 8.24 -12.46
CA GLU A 113 16.96 7.10 -12.60
C GLU A 113 17.21 6.04 -11.51
N LEU A 114 18.45 5.89 -11.03
CA LEU A 114 18.79 5.03 -9.90
C LEU A 114 18.04 5.41 -8.61
N THR A 115 17.82 6.70 -8.38
CA THR A 115 17.03 7.19 -7.23
C THR A 115 15.55 6.80 -7.38
N PHE A 116 14.99 6.93 -8.58
CA PHE A 116 13.64 6.48 -8.91
C PHE A 116 13.49 4.96 -8.75
N VAL A 117 14.47 4.17 -9.22
CA VAL A 117 14.51 2.71 -9.04
C VAL A 117 14.38 2.34 -7.56
N MET A 118 15.17 2.98 -6.69
CA MET A 118 15.16 2.68 -5.26
C MET A 118 13.88 3.15 -4.58
N PHE A 119 13.35 4.31 -4.94
CA PHE A 119 12.09 4.80 -4.41
C PHE A 119 10.94 3.85 -4.75
N GLN A 120 10.80 3.47 -6.01
CA GLN A 120 9.75 2.54 -6.45
C GLN A 120 9.94 1.11 -5.88
N CYS A 121 11.18 0.70 -5.58
CA CYS A 121 11.44 -0.54 -4.86
C CYS A 121 10.74 -0.55 -3.50
N MET A 122 10.73 0.56 -2.78
CA MET A 122 10.09 0.64 -1.46
C MET A 122 8.59 0.37 -1.51
N PHE A 123 7.91 0.77 -2.59
CA PHE A 123 6.50 0.45 -2.82
C PHE A 123 6.29 -1.04 -3.10
N ALA A 124 7.19 -1.66 -3.86
CA ALA A 124 7.18 -3.11 -4.08
C ALA A 124 7.40 -3.91 -2.78
N LEU A 125 8.15 -3.36 -1.82
CA LEU A 125 8.38 -3.98 -0.51
C LEU A 125 7.16 -3.86 0.39
N ILE A 126 6.61 -2.65 0.55
CA ILE A 126 5.58 -2.40 1.53
C ILE A 126 4.24 -3.04 1.15
N THR A 127 3.92 -3.11 -0.13
CA THR A 127 2.61 -3.59 -0.59
C THR A 127 2.28 -5.01 -0.12
N PRO A 128 3.12 -6.04 -0.34
CA PRO A 128 2.85 -7.39 0.18
C PRO A 128 2.89 -7.46 1.72
N ALA A 129 3.64 -6.57 2.38
CA ALA A 129 3.67 -6.52 3.84
C ALA A 129 2.30 -6.17 4.45
N LEU A 130 1.46 -5.41 3.74
CA LEU A 130 0.12 -5.07 4.21
C LEU A 130 -0.81 -6.29 4.26
N ILE A 131 -0.65 -7.26 3.34
CA ILE A 131 -1.47 -8.47 3.29
C ILE A 131 -1.25 -9.34 4.54
N LEU A 132 -0.05 -9.28 5.12
CA LEU A 132 0.33 -10.05 6.31
C LEU A 132 -0.68 -9.91 7.46
N GLY A 133 -1.24 -8.71 7.64
CA GLY A 133 -2.22 -8.45 8.68
C GLY A 133 -3.45 -9.35 8.64
N ALA A 134 -3.84 -9.86 7.48
CA ALA A 134 -5.06 -10.65 7.33
C ALA A 134 -4.93 -12.10 7.83
N PHE A 135 -3.76 -12.71 7.70
CA PHE A 135 -3.51 -14.11 8.01
C PHE A 135 -2.52 -14.33 9.17
N ALA A 136 -2.16 -13.26 9.86
CA ALA A 136 -1.26 -13.33 11.01
C ALA A 136 -1.69 -14.45 11.98
N GLU A 137 -0.70 -15.05 12.65
CA GLU A 137 -0.83 -16.09 13.66
C GLU A 137 -1.24 -17.50 13.17
N ARG A 138 -1.43 -17.72 11.83
CA ARG A 138 -1.88 -19.04 11.32
C ARG A 138 -1.29 -19.47 9.99
N ILE A 139 -0.32 -18.73 9.44
CA ILE A 139 0.33 -19.07 8.17
C ILE A 139 1.67 -19.77 8.38
N LYS A 140 1.97 -20.80 7.58
CA LYS A 140 3.30 -21.42 7.51
C LYS A 140 4.28 -20.47 6.83
N PHE A 141 5.49 -20.30 7.38
CA PHE A 141 6.48 -19.40 6.82
C PHE A 141 6.87 -19.76 5.37
N LYS A 142 7.04 -21.07 5.08
CA LYS A 142 7.32 -21.54 3.72
C LYS A 142 6.18 -21.22 2.73
N GLY A 143 4.93 -21.43 3.14
CA GLY A 143 3.75 -21.09 2.33
C GLY A 143 3.65 -19.58 2.09
N TYR A 144 3.88 -18.78 3.14
CA TYR A 144 3.96 -17.33 3.06
C TYR A 144 5.03 -16.85 2.06
N MET A 145 6.25 -17.39 2.16
CA MET A 145 7.35 -17.03 1.28
C MET A 145 6.97 -17.21 -0.19
N VAL A 146 6.50 -18.41 -0.56
CA VAL A 146 6.17 -18.72 -1.96
C VAL A 146 4.98 -17.89 -2.44
N PHE A 147 3.92 -17.78 -1.61
CA PHE A 147 2.77 -16.95 -1.94
C PHE A 147 3.17 -15.50 -2.20
N THR A 148 3.92 -14.90 -1.29
CA THR A 148 4.29 -13.47 -1.35
C THR A 148 5.17 -13.16 -2.56
N LEU A 149 6.16 -14.00 -2.86
CA LEU A 149 7.03 -13.77 -4.02
C LEU A 149 6.26 -13.92 -5.35
N LEU A 150 5.39 -14.92 -5.47
CA LEU A 150 4.52 -15.07 -6.63
C LEU A 150 3.52 -13.91 -6.75
N TRP A 151 2.96 -13.47 -5.62
CA TRP A 151 2.03 -12.36 -5.59
C TRP A 151 2.67 -11.04 -6.05
N VAL A 152 3.89 -10.75 -5.61
CA VAL A 152 4.64 -9.58 -6.10
C VAL A 152 4.81 -9.65 -7.62
N ILE A 153 5.23 -10.79 -8.14
CA ILE A 153 5.49 -10.97 -9.57
C ILE A 153 4.20 -10.87 -10.40
N ILE A 154 3.11 -11.50 -9.96
CA ILE A 154 1.90 -11.69 -10.78
C ILE A 154 0.83 -10.63 -10.49
N ALA A 155 0.80 -10.05 -9.27
CA ALA A 155 -0.18 -9.03 -8.90
C ALA A 155 0.43 -7.63 -8.84
N TYR A 156 1.52 -7.45 -8.08
CA TYR A 156 2.07 -6.12 -7.86
C TYR A 156 2.69 -5.51 -9.12
N LEU A 157 3.61 -6.24 -9.79
CA LEU A 157 4.34 -5.69 -10.95
C LEU A 157 3.40 -5.30 -12.11
N PRO A 158 2.42 -6.13 -12.52
CA PRO A 158 1.45 -5.70 -13.51
C PRO A 158 0.62 -4.49 -13.09
N MET A 159 0.16 -4.45 -11.83
CA MET A 159 -0.63 -3.31 -11.34
C MET A 159 0.18 -2.01 -11.35
N ALA A 160 1.45 -2.05 -10.93
CA ALA A 160 2.36 -0.91 -10.98
C ALA A 160 2.58 -0.43 -12.43
N HIS A 161 2.73 -1.37 -13.37
CA HIS A 161 2.82 -1.05 -14.79
C HIS A 161 1.55 -0.38 -15.32
N TRP A 162 0.37 -0.93 -14.99
CA TRP A 162 -0.91 -0.40 -15.48
C TRP A 162 -1.18 1.03 -15.05
N VAL A 163 -0.76 1.40 -13.83
CA VAL A 163 -1.09 2.69 -13.21
C VAL A 163 0.04 3.71 -13.35
N TRP A 164 1.30 3.29 -13.30
CA TRP A 164 2.46 4.18 -13.26
C TRP A 164 3.48 3.95 -14.38
N GLY A 165 3.44 2.80 -15.04
CA GLY A 165 4.42 2.38 -16.04
C GLY A 165 4.00 2.59 -17.50
N GLY A 166 3.00 3.43 -17.77
CA GLY A 166 2.49 3.69 -19.12
C GLY A 166 1.43 2.69 -19.60
N GLY A 167 0.89 1.84 -18.69
CA GLY A 167 -0.15 0.89 -19.02
C GLY A 167 -1.55 1.52 -19.12
N PHE A 168 -2.55 0.70 -19.37
CA PHE A 168 -3.89 1.14 -19.81
C PHE A 168 -4.67 1.97 -18.77
N LEU A 169 -4.45 1.78 -17.47
CA LEU A 169 -5.11 2.60 -16.44
C LEU A 169 -4.54 4.02 -16.44
N GLN A 170 -3.23 4.17 -16.61
CA GLN A 170 -2.60 5.48 -16.77
C GLN A 170 -3.05 6.16 -18.06
N GLU A 171 -3.12 5.43 -19.19
CA GLU A 171 -3.59 5.97 -20.47
C GLU A 171 -5.08 6.38 -20.41
N MET A 172 -5.89 5.73 -19.57
CA MET A 172 -7.29 6.09 -19.31
C MET A 172 -7.41 7.37 -18.46
N GLY A 173 -6.34 7.85 -17.83
CA GLY A 173 -6.35 9.02 -16.95
C GLY A 173 -6.67 8.71 -15.49
N ALA A 174 -6.50 7.47 -15.05
CA ALA A 174 -6.68 7.12 -13.64
C ALA A 174 -5.65 7.86 -12.76
N ILE A 175 -6.14 8.50 -11.71
CA ILE A 175 -5.32 9.19 -10.72
C ILE A 175 -5.02 8.23 -9.59
N ASP A 176 -3.74 7.96 -9.39
CA ASP A 176 -3.23 7.25 -8.23
C ASP A 176 -1.85 7.81 -7.88
N PHE A 177 -1.86 8.90 -7.11
CA PHE A 177 -0.65 9.68 -6.86
C PHE A 177 0.44 8.88 -6.17
N ALA A 178 0.07 8.11 -5.16
CA ALA A 178 1.04 7.35 -4.38
C ALA A 178 0.65 5.89 -4.07
N GLY A 179 -0.44 5.33 -4.64
CA GLY A 179 -0.72 3.90 -4.50
C GLY A 179 -2.06 3.52 -3.86
N GLY A 180 -3.10 4.31 -4.07
CA GLY A 180 -4.45 3.93 -3.65
C GLY A 180 -4.91 2.62 -4.27
N THR A 181 -4.71 2.48 -5.59
CA THR A 181 -5.01 1.25 -6.35
C THR A 181 -3.85 0.25 -6.30
N VAL A 182 -2.64 0.71 -6.62
CA VAL A 182 -1.45 -0.15 -6.75
C VAL A 182 -1.09 -0.83 -5.42
N VAL A 183 -1.17 -0.09 -4.32
CA VAL A 183 -0.78 -0.55 -2.99
C VAL A 183 -2.00 -0.99 -2.18
N HIS A 184 -2.89 -0.04 -1.86
CA HIS A 184 -3.88 -0.27 -0.81
C HIS A 184 -5.07 -1.12 -1.25
N ILE A 185 -5.66 -0.89 -2.41
CA ILE A 185 -6.75 -1.74 -2.92
C ILE A 185 -6.20 -3.12 -3.24
N ASN A 186 -5.09 -3.19 -3.96
CA ASN A 186 -4.47 -4.45 -4.37
C ASN A 186 -4.12 -5.33 -3.15
N ALA A 187 -3.40 -4.78 -2.15
CA ALA A 187 -3.07 -5.51 -0.94
C ALA A 187 -4.30 -5.80 -0.06
N GLY A 188 -5.19 -4.82 0.13
CA GLY A 188 -6.33 -4.95 1.03
C GLY A 188 -7.36 -5.97 0.54
N VAL A 189 -7.67 -5.98 -0.77
CA VAL A 189 -8.55 -6.99 -1.35
C VAL A 189 -7.89 -8.37 -1.32
N SER A 190 -6.59 -8.47 -1.57
CA SER A 190 -5.83 -9.71 -1.40
C SER A 190 -5.87 -10.20 0.04
N ALA A 191 -5.79 -9.29 1.02
CA ALA A 191 -5.94 -9.59 2.43
C ALA A 191 -7.30 -10.22 2.75
N LEU A 192 -8.39 -9.69 2.18
CA LEU A 192 -9.73 -10.29 2.33
C LEU A 192 -9.78 -11.72 1.78
N VAL A 193 -9.27 -11.94 0.56
CA VAL A 193 -9.21 -13.29 -0.03
C VAL A 193 -8.43 -14.24 0.85
N MET A 194 -7.25 -13.83 1.31
CA MET A 194 -6.41 -14.62 2.20
C MET A 194 -7.12 -14.95 3.52
N ALA A 195 -7.77 -13.96 4.15
CA ALA A 195 -8.51 -14.17 5.40
C ALA A 195 -9.65 -15.18 5.24
N LEU A 196 -10.38 -15.11 4.13
CA LEU A 196 -11.50 -16.01 3.84
C LEU A 196 -11.02 -17.44 3.54
N MET A 197 -9.97 -17.59 2.74
CA MET A 197 -9.51 -18.89 2.25
C MET A 197 -8.66 -19.66 3.28
N ILE A 198 -7.82 -18.98 4.05
CA ILE A 198 -7.03 -19.63 5.11
C ILE A 198 -7.91 -20.06 6.29
N GLY A 199 -9.09 -19.46 6.45
CA GLY A 199 -10.03 -19.75 7.51
C GLY A 199 -9.72 -19.02 8.83
N LYS A 200 -10.56 -19.23 9.84
CA LYS A 200 -10.52 -18.54 11.12
C LYS A 200 -9.44 -19.09 12.03
N ARG A 201 -8.85 -18.22 12.87
CA ARG A 201 -8.02 -18.65 14.01
C ARG A 201 -8.87 -19.48 14.99
N GLU A 202 -8.25 -20.44 15.68
CA GLU A 202 -8.97 -21.30 16.61
C GLU A 202 -9.65 -20.49 17.72
N ASP A 203 -8.96 -19.53 18.34
CA ASP A 203 -9.54 -18.68 19.38
C ASP A 203 -10.68 -17.81 18.85
N TYR A 204 -10.56 -17.28 17.63
CA TYR A 204 -11.65 -16.53 16.99
C TYR A 204 -12.88 -17.40 16.72
N ARG A 205 -12.65 -18.67 16.34
CA ARG A 205 -13.72 -19.65 16.05
C ARG A 205 -14.53 -19.99 17.30
N VAL A 206 -13.87 -20.11 18.47
CA VAL A 206 -14.54 -20.43 19.75
C VAL A 206 -14.98 -19.19 20.52
N GLY A 207 -14.70 -17.98 19.99
CA GLY A 207 -15.11 -16.72 20.62
C GLY A 207 -14.24 -16.25 21.78
N HIS A 208 -13.01 -16.75 21.88
CA HIS A 208 -12.06 -16.23 22.86
C HIS A 208 -11.56 -14.85 22.42
N PRO A 209 -11.41 -13.89 23.37
CA PRO A 209 -10.88 -12.59 23.04
C PRO A 209 -9.41 -12.69 22.61
N ILE A 210 -9.11 -12.06 21.47
CA ILE A 210 -7.74 -11.93 20.96
C ILE A 210 -7.33 -10.48 21.16
N THR A 211 -6.46 -10.23 22.13
CA THR A 211 -6.02 -8.89 22.49
C THR A 211 -4.59 -8.63 22.02
N PRO A 212 -4.30 -7.38 21.55
CA PRO A 212 -2.93 -6.96 21.28
C PRO A 212 -2.02 -7.17 22.50
N HIS A 213 -0.83 -7.73 22.30
CA HIS A 213 0.07 -7.96 23.43
C HIS A 213 0.84 -6.70 23.85
N ASN A 214 1.07 -5.76 22.91
CA ASN A 214 1.88 -4.57 23.20
C ASN A 214 1.39 -3.33 22.45
N ILE A 215 0.50 -2.56 23.10
CA ILE A 215 -0.07 -1.34 22.52
C ILE A 215 1.01 -0.26 22.30
N MET A 216 2.10 -0.24 23.07
CA MET A 216 3.20 0.70 22.82
C MET A 216 3.92 0.41 21.52
N PHE A 217 4.05 -0.86 21.13
CA PHE A 217 4.58 -1.22 19.81
C PHE A 217 3.63 -0.79 18.68
N VAL A 218 2.31 -0.93 18.89
CA VAL A 218 1.31 -0.41 17.94
C VAL A 218 1.46 1.09 17.76
N PHE A 219 1.59 1.85 18.85
CA PHE A 219 1.77 3.29 18.81
C PHE A 219 3.10 3.70 18.12
N LEU A 220 4.20 3.05 18.46
CA LEU A 220 5.51 3.29 17.83
C LEU A 220 5.47 2.95 16.32
N GLY A 221 4.88 1.80 15.97
CA GLY A 221 4.71 1.40 14.57
C GLY A 221 3.87 2.42 13.80
N THR A 222 2.75 2.89 14.36
CA THR A 222 1.93 3.95 13.77
C THR A 222 2.73 5.25 13.59
N SER A 223 3.58 5.61 14.56
CA SER A 223 4.42 6.81 14.49
C SER A 223 5.42 6.72 13.33
N PHE A 224 6.06 5.55 13.14
CA PHE A 224 6.94 5.32 12.00
C PHE A 224 6.19 5.28 10.67
N LEU A 225 4.98 4.72 10.64
CA LEU A 225 4.13 4.76 9.45
C LEU A 225 3.75 6.19 9.09
N TRP A 226 3.31 7.02 10.06
CA TRP A 226 2.96 8.41 9.80
C TRP A 226 4.17 9.23 9.31
N LEU A 227 5.30 9.11 10.00
CA LEU A 227 6.54 9.79 9.61
C LEU A 227 6.98 9.39 8.20
N GLY A 228 6.99 8.08 7.91
CA GLY A 228 7.40 7.56 6.61
C GLY A 228 6.44 7.94 5.49
N TRP A 229 5.16 8.16 5.81
CA TRP A 229 4.16 8.52 4.81
C TRP A 229 4.35 9.91 4.21
N PHE A 230 5.10 10.78 4.86
CA PHE A 230 5.54 12.02 4.23
C PHE A 230 6.43 11.74 3.00
N GLY A 231 7.38 10.81 3.12
CA GLY A 231 8.16 10.35 1.97
C GLY A 231 7.33 9.54 0.97
N PHE A 232 6.39 8.73 1.47
CA PHE A 232 5.52 7.90 0.62
C PHE A 232 4.65 8.77 -0.30
N ASN A 233 3.93 9.75 0.23
CA ASN A 233 3.05 10.61 -0.54
C ASN A 233 3.79 11.79 -1.19
N ALA A 234 4.48 12.63 -0.44
CA ALA A 234 5.13 13.80 -1.03
C ALA A 234 6.33 13.42 -1.90
N GLY A 235 7.01 12.29 -1.63
CA GLY A 235 8.03 11.78 -2.55
C GLY A 235 7.47 11.29 -3.89
N SER A 236 6.18 11.00 -3.99
CA SER A 236 5.57 10.49 -5.24
C SER A 236 5.44 11.54 -6.34
N GLY A 237 5.58 12.84 -6.04
CA GLY A 237 5.73 13.89 -7.04
C GLY A 237 7.12 13.93 -7.70
N LEU A 238 8.09 13.21 -7.13
CA LEU A 238 9.47 13.09 -7.65
C LEU A 238 10.25 14.40 -7.69
N ALA A 239 9.82 15.41 -6.93
CA ALA A 239 10.43 16.72 -6.86
C ALA A 239 10.35 17.30 -5.44
N ALA A 240 11.04 18.41 -5.18
CA ALA A 240 10.93 19.19 -3.96
C ALA A 240 10.31 20.54 -4.28
N ASP A 241 9.06 20.53 -4.71
CA ASP A 241 8.34 21.69 -5.24
C ASP A 241 7.02 21.98 -4.48
N GLY A 242 6.19 22.88 -5.04
CA GLY A 242 4.91 23.27 -4.44
C GLY A 242 3.90 22.15 -4.42
N LEU A 243 3.91 21.22 -5.40
CA LEU A 243 3.02 20.08 -5.45
C LEU A 243 3.36 19.08 -4.33
N ASP A 244 4.64 18.79 -4.15
CA ASP A 244 5.11 17.90 -3.09
C ASP A 244 4.90 18.50 -1.69
N ALA A 245 5.08 19.82 -1.56
CA ALA A 245 4.74 20.53 -0.32
C ALA A 245 3.24 20.47 0.00
N ASN A 246 2.36 20.56 -1.00
CA ASN A 246 0.93 20.32 -0.81
C ASN A 246 0.65 18.87 -0.39
N ALA A 247 1.23 17.88 -1.09
CA ALA A 247 1.06 16.47 -0.75
C ALA A 247 1.51 16.17 0.69
N PHE A 248 2.59 16.80 1.15
CA PHE A 248 3.05 16.72 2.54
C PHE A 248 2.01 17.25 3.52
N LEU A 249 1.47 18.45 3.25
CA LEU A 249 0.49 19.11 4.10
C LEU A 249 -0.83 18.32 4.16
N VAL A 250 -1.40 17.96 3.02
CA VAL A 250 -2.70 17.26 2.96
C VAL A 250 -2.63 15.86 3.56
N THR A 251 -1.47 15.19 3.44
CA THR A 251 -1.21 13.91 4.12
C THR A 251 -1.33 14.06 5.63
N HIS A 252 -0.71 15.08 6.20
CA HIS A 252 -0.78 15.34 7.64
C HIS A 252 -2.21 15.70 8.08
N VAL A 253 -2.88 16.59 7.37
CA VAL A 253 -4.22 17.07 7.72
C VAL A 253 -5.25 15.94 7.66
N ALA A 254 -5.25 15.14 6.58
CA ALA A 254 -6.16 14.00 6.47
C ALA A 254 -5.92 12.97 7.59
N THR A 255 -4.66 12.69 7.91
CA THR A 255 -4.29 11.75 8.97
C THR A 255 -4.73 12.22 10.35
N ALA A 256 -4.44 13.48 10.68
CA ALA A 256 -4.86 14.08 11.95
C ALA A 256 -6.38 14.10 12.09
N THR A 257 -7.09 14.50 11.03
CA THR A 257 -8.56 14.47 10.97
C THR A 257 -9.09 13.06 11.19
N ALA A 258 -8.50 12.06 10.52
CA ALA A 258 -8.94 10.67 10.61
C ALA A 258 -8.71 10.07 12.01
N ALA A 259 -7.57 10.35 12.63
CA ALA A 259 -7.29 9.92 14.01
C ALA A 259 -8.33 10.49 14.98
N MET A 260 -8.60 11.79 14.89
CA MET A 260 -9.61 12.45 15.73
C MET A 260 -11.02 11.93 15.45
N THR A 261 -11.37 11.67 14.20
CA THR A 261 -12.66 11.11 13.81
C THR A 261 -12.85 9.71 14.40
N TRP A 262 -11.84 8.82 14.27
CA TRP A 262 -11.92 7.49 14.86
C TRP A 262 -12.06 7.53 16.38
N MET A 263 -11.27 8.37 17.06
CA MET A 263 -11.40 8.57 18.50
C MET A 263 -12.79 9.05 18.92
N ALA A 264 -13.39 9.98 18.16
CA ALA A 264 -14.74 10.47 18.43
C ALA A 264 -15.79 9.35 18.23
N VAL A 265 -15.66 8.54 17.18
CA VAL A 265 -16.53 7.39 16.91
C VAL A 265 -16.37 6.34 18.04
N ASP A 266 -15.15 5.98 18.43
CA ASP A 266 -14.87 5.10 19.57
C ASP A 266 -15.56 5.61 20.84
N TRP A 267 -15.46 6.92 21.09
CA TRP A 267 -16.07 7.51 22.27
C TRP A 267 -17.59 7.41 22.26
N CYS A 268 -18.21 7.63 21.09
CA CYS A 268 -19.66 7.48 20.93
C CYS A 268 -20.15 6.04 21.16
N PHE A 269 -19.45 5.06 20.57
CA PHE A 269 -19.90 3.65 20.59
C PHE A 269 -19.37 2.88 21.81
N ASN A 270 -18.09 3.00 22.12
CA ASN A 270 -17.41 2.24 23.17
C ASN A 270 -17.30 3.01 24.51
N LYS A 271 -17.80 4.25 24.57
CA LYS A 271 -17.78 5.15 25.73
C LYS A 271 -16.38 5.57 26.19
N LYS A 272 -15.33 5.16 25.50
CA LYS A 272 -13.92 5.51 25.78
C LYS A 272 -13.14 5.52 24.46
N PRO A 273 -12.31 6.55 24.21
CA PRO A 273 -11.37 6.51 23.11
C PRO A 273 -10.26 5.48 23.43
N THR A 274 -9.81 4.75 22.43
CA THR A 274 -8.75 3.77 22.59
C THR A 274 -7.49 4.20 21.83
N THR A 275 -6.30 3.84 22.36
CA THR A 275 -5.03 4.09 21.66
C THR A 275 -4.96 3.32 20.34
N VAL A 276 -5.41 2.06 20.34
CA VAL A 276 -5.45 1.24 19.12
C VAL A 276 -6.38 1.86 18.09
N GLY A 277 -7.57 2.34 18.51
CA GLY A 277 -8.51 3.03 17.63
C GLY A 277 -7.92 4.31 17.02
N ALA A 278 -7.24 5.14 17.84
CA ALA A 278 -6.56 6.34 17.34
C ALA A 278 -5.47 6.00 16.32
N CYS A 279 -4.67 4.96 16.59
CA CYS A 279 -3.64 4.46 15.67
C CYS A 279 -4.25 3.93 14.37
N THR A 280 -5.32 3.14 14.46
CA THR A 280 -6.03 2.60 13.28
C THR A 280 -6.66 3.73 12.45
N GLY A 281 -7.26 4.72 13.11
CA GLY A 281 -7.80 5.91 12.47
C GLY A 281 -6.74 6.72 11.73
N ALA A 282 -5.57 6.91 12.33
CA ALA A 282 -4.43 7.55 11.67
C ALA A 282 -4.04 6.80 10.39
N VAL A 283 -3.87 5.47 10.48
CA VAL A 283 -3.52 4.65 9.31
C VAL A 283 -4.62 4.70 8.23
N ALA A 284 -5.91 4.68 8.61
CA ALA A 284 -7.01 4.82 7.67
C ALA A 284 -6.97 6.16 6.91
N GLY A 285 -6.61 7.25 7.59
CA GLY A 285 -6.42 8.57 6.96
C GLY A 285 -5.23 8.61 6.00
N LEU A 286 -4.10 8.02 6.40
CA LEU A 286 -2.91 7.87 5.56
C LEU A 286 -3.21 7.09 4.29
N VAL A 287 -3.92 5.97 4.40
CA VAL A 287 -4.36 5.14 3.28
C VAL A 287 -5.26 5.93 2.33
N ALA A 288 -6.27 6.61 2.87
CA ALA A 288 -7.29 7.28 2.08
C ALA A 288 -6.78 8.49 1.30
N ILE A 289 -5.84 9.25 1.86
CA ILE A 289 -5.25 10.42 1.19
C ILE A 289 -4.22 10.01 0.12
N THR A 290 -3.69 8.79 0.17
CA THR A 290 -2.62 8.32 -0.70
C THR A 290 -2.90 8.51 -2.20
N PRO A 291 -4.06 8.12 -2.77
CA PRO A 291 -4.33 8.37 -4.20
C PRO A 291 -4.54 9.85 -4.53
N ALA A 292 -4.92 10.66 -3.56
CA ALA A 292 -5.39 12.03 -3.73
C ALA A 292 -4.32 13.11 -3.45
N ALA A 293 -3.22 12.77 -2.76
CA ALA A 293 -2.32 13.73 -2.12
C ALA A 293 -1.72 14.79 -3.09
N GLY A 294 -1.52 14.44 -4.36
CA GLY A 294 -1.04 15.36 -5.40
C GLY A 294 -2.13 16.13 -6.12
N THR A 295 -3.42 15.96 -5.78
CA THR A 295 -4.51 16.51 -6.60
C THR A 295 -5.60 17.22 -5.79
N VAL A 296 -5.60 17.11 -4.46
CA VAL A 296 -6.61 17.73 -3.61
C VAL A 296 -6.04 18.85 -2.76
N ASP A 297 -6.91 19.80 -2.43
CA ASP A 297 -6.64 20.88 -1.48
C ASP A 297 -6.93 20.48 -0.03
N LEU A 298 -6.84 21.44 0.90
CA LEU A 298 -7.14 21.22 2.32
C LEU A 298 -8.59 20.79 2.58
N LEU A 299 -9.55 21.29 1.82
CA LEU A 299 -10.95 20.92 1.97
C LEU A 299 -11.15 19.44 1.61
N GLY A 300 -10.58 19.00 0.47
CA GLY A 300 -10.56 17.60 0.07
C GLY A 300 -9.87 16.71 1.10
N ALA A 301 -8.73 17.14 1.64
CA ALA A 301 -8.00 16.40 2.69
C ALA A 301 -8.84 16.23 3.97
N PHE A 302 -9.52 17.29 4.42
CA PHE A 302 -10.44 17.24 5.55
C PHE A 302 -11.61 16.27 5.30
N ALA A 303 -12.24 16.36 4.12
CA ALA A 303 -13.35 15.50 3.77
C ALA A 303 -12.94 14.01 3.71
N ILE A 304 -11.79 13.70 3.09
CA ILE A 304 -11.23 12.36 3.02
C ILE A 304 -10.93 11.83 4.43
N GLY A 305 -10.26 12.67 5.27
CA GLY A 305 -9.93 12.32 6.64
C GLY A 305 -11.14 12.18 7.59
N LEU A 306 -12.29 12.77 7.24
CA LEU A 306 -13.53 12.62 7.99
C LEU A 306 -14.33 11.39 7.54
N ILE A 307 -14.52 11.22 6.25
CA ILE A 307 -15.43 10.19 5.68
C ILE A 307 -14.83 8.81 5.83
N THR A 308 -13.57 8.63 5.44
CA THR A 308 -12.97 7.30 5.32
C THR A 308 -12.88 6.55 6.65
N PRO A 309 -12.40 7.15 7.77
CA PRO A 309 -12.29 6.42 9.03
C PRO A 309 -13.65 5.98 9.58
N ILE A 310 -14.74 6.69 9.30
CA ILE A 310 -16.11 6.27 9.67
C ILE A 310 -16.48 4.98 8.91
N VAL A 311 -16.21 4.93 7.60
CA VAL A 311 -16.51 3.74 6.78
C VAL A 311 -15.62 2.56 7.21
N CYS A 312 -14.32 2.78 7.44
CA CYS A 312 -13.40 1.76 7.94
C CYS A 312 -13.83 1.26 9.32
N PHE A 313 -14.24 2.14 10.23
CA PHE A 313 -14.76 1.75 11.55
C PHE A 313 -16.00 0.84 11.43
N ILE A 314 -16.96 1.20 10.59
CA ILE A 314 -18.15 0.38 10.34
C ILE A 314 -17.74 -0.99 9.80
N MET A 315 -16.78 -1.02 8.87
CA MET A 315 -16.28 -2.29 8.32
C MET A 315 -15.68 -3.19 9.39
N VAL A 316 -14.82 -2.64 10.24
CA VAL A 316 -14.13 -3.38 11.32
C VAL A 316 -15.07 -3.76 12.45
N ALA A 317 -15.88 -2.81 12.93
CA ALA A 317 -16.69 -2.99 14.13
C ALA A 317 -18.06 -3.65 13.90
N ALA A 318 -18.60 -3.56 12.68
CA ALA A 318 -19.93 -4.09 12.37
C ALA A 318 -19.91 -5.16 11.27
N VAL A 319 -19.32 -4.87 10.12
CA VAL A 319 -19.39 -5.76 8.94
C VAL A 319 -18.56 -7.02 9.16
N LYS A 320 -17.31 -6.91 9.63
CA LYS A 320 -16.44 -8.06 9.92
C LYS A 320 -17.09 -9.03 10.94
N PRO A 321 -17.61 -8.59 12.09
CA PRO A 321 -18.30 -9.47 13.03
C PRO A 321 -19.59 -10.05 12.47
N TYR A 322 -20.37 -9.30 11.67
CA TYR A 322 -21.61 -9.78 11.06
C TYR A 322 -21.35 -10.97 10.11
N PHE A 323 -20.37 -10.83 9.20
CA PHE A 323 -19.99 -11.91 8.28
C PHE A 323 -19.07 -12.95 8.90
N LYS A 324 -18.57 -12.69 10.10
CA LYS A 324 -17.73 -13.62 10.88
C LYS A 324 -16.48 -14.10 10.13
N TYR A 325 -15.84 -13.24 9.31
CA TYR A 325 -14.53 -13.55 8.75
C TYR A 325 -13.41 -13.04 9.66
N ASP A 326 -12.27 -13.76 9.66
CA ASP A 326 -11.15 -13.44 10.53
C ASP A 326 -10.01 -12.75 9.74
N ASP A 327 -10.20 -11.47 9.47
CA ASP A 327 -9.14 -10.55 9.08
C ASP A 327 -8.41 -10.14 10.37
N ALA A 328 -7.24 -10.78 10.62
CA ALA A 328 -6.65 -10.81 11.95
C ALA A 328 -6.30 -9.43 12.51
N LEU A 329 -5.78 -8.53 11.67
CA LEU A 329 -5.32 -7.19 12.04
C LEU A 329 -6.03 -6.09 11.23
N ASP A 330 -7.23 -6.37 10.74
CA ASP A 330 -8.10 -5.43 10.00
C ASP A 330 -7.49 -4.88 8.70
N ALA A 331 -6.62 -5.68 8.05
CA ALA A 331 -5.92 -5.27 6.84
C ALA A 331 -6.88 -4.90 5.68
N PHE A 332 -7.94 -5.69 5.44
CA PHE A 332 -8.95 -5.33 4.46
C PHE A 332 -9.77 -4.12 4.91
N GLY A 333 -10.19 -4.10 6.18
CA GLY A 333 -11.03 -3.03 6.72
C GLY A 333 -10.37 -1.65 6.64
N VAL A 334 -9.04 -1.59 6.74
CA VAL A 334 -8.25 -0.34 6.71
C VAL A 334 -7.67 -0.08 5.31
N HIS A 335 -6.90 -1.03 4.74
CA HIS A 335 -6.23 -0.80 3.45
C HIS A 335 -7.18 -1.00 2.27
N GLY A 336 -7.96 -2.08 2.23
CA GLY A 336 -8.90 -2.34 1.14
C GLY A 336 -9.99 -1.29 1.07
N VAL A 337 -10.73 -1.13 2.16
CA VAL A 337 -11.84 -0.16 2.23
C VAL A 337 -11.33 1.27 2.18
N GLY A 338 -10.27 1.58 2.93
CA GLY A 338 -9.66 2.91 2.91
C GLY A 338 -9.15 3.31 1.52
N GLY A 339 -8.49 2.39 0.80
CA GLY A 339 -8.03 2.60 -0.57
C GLY A 339 -9.18 2.80 -1.56
N ILE A 340 -10.24 2.00 -1.47
CA ILE A 340 -11.44 2.13 -2.31
C ILE A 340 -12.09 3.50 -2.10
N ILE A 341 -12.36 3.88 -0.85
CA ILE A 341 -12.97 5.18 -0.55
C ILE A 341 -12.05 6.32 -0.96
N GLY A 342 -10.75 6.22 -0.66
CA GLY A 342 -9.75 7.22 -1.06
C GLY A 342 -9.70 7.44 -2.57
N SER A 343 -9.64 6.36 -3.37
CA SER A 343 -9.63 6.44 -4.84
C SER A 343 -10.90 7.05 -5.39
N ILE A 344 -12.08 6.72 -4.85
CA ILE A 344 -13.35 7.33 -5.25
C ILE A 344 -13.37 8.82 -4.89
N LEU A 345 -12.96 9.17 -3.66
CA LEU A 345 -12.93 10.56 -3.21
C LEU A 345 -11.88 11.40 -3.94
N THR A 346 -10.81 10.79 -4.48
CA THR A 346 -9.90 11.45 -5.42
C THR A 346 -10.66 11.95 -6.65
N GLY A 347 -11.51 11.11 -7.25
CA GLY A 347 -12.36 11.50 -8.38
C GLY A 347 -13.43 12.53 -8.04
N VAL A 348 -13.72 12.74 -6.75
CA VAL A 348 -14.65 13.79 -6.30
C VAL A 348 -13.93 15.11 -6.05
N PHE A 349 -12.78 15.09 -5.35
CA PHE A 349 -12.13 16.28 -4.78
C PHE A 349 -10.87 16.74 -5.53
N ALA A 350 -10.42 16.06 -6.61
CA ALA A 350 -9.31 16.55 -7.44
C ALA A 350 -9.61 17.95 -7.96
N THR A 351 -8.60 18.85 -7.98
CA THR A 351 -8.79 20.25 -8.37
C THR A 351 -7.59 20.83 -9.11
N GLN A 352 -7.88 21.62 -10.14
CA GLN A 352 -6.88 22.41 -10.89
C GLN A 352 -6.21 23.48 -10.04
N TYR A 353 -6.79 23.85 -8.90
CA TYR A 353 -6.13 24.73 -7.94
C TYR A 353 -4.79 24.16 -7.47
N ILE A 354 -4.68 22.82 -7.39
CA ILE A 354 -3.45 22.11 -7.01
C ILE A 354 -2.65 21.66 -8.25
N THR A 355 -3.33 21.09 -9.26
CA THR A 355 -2.66 20.48 -10.41
C THR A 355 -2.28 21.49 -11.51
N GLY A 356 -2.72 22.73 -11.36
CA GLY A 356 -2.48 23.81 -12.34
C GLY A 356 -3.51 23.85 -13.46
N GLU A 357 -3.47 24.93 -14.26
CA GLU A 357 -4.37 25.15 -15.39
C GLU A 357 -4.23 24.03 -16.43
N GLY A 358 -5.36 23.43 -16.82
CA GLY A 358 -5.40 22.26 -17.70
C GLY A 358 -5.10 20.92 -17.01
N GLY A 359 -4.91 20.92 -15.70
CA GLY A 359 -4.80 19.71 -14.89
C GLY A 359 -6.16 19.03 -14.67
N VAL A 360 -6.21 18.08 -13.74
CA VAL A 360 -7.41 17.28 -13.48
C VAL A 360 -8.37 17.97 -12.51
N GLU A 361 -9.67 17.79 -12.75
CA GLU A 361 -10.73 18.18 -11.83
C GLU A 361 -11.62 16.99 -11.50
N GLY A 362 -12.21 17.01 -10.31
CA GLY A 362 -13.17 15.99 -9.86
C GLY A 362 -14.61 16.42 -10.01
N ALA A 363 -15.52 15.52 -9.64
CA ALA A 363 -16.96 15.73 -9.77
C ALA A 363 -17.49 16.95 -9.01
N LEU A 364 -16.86 17.31 -7.87
CA LEU A 364 -17.22 18.50 -7.09
C LEU A 364 -17.04 19.80 -7.89
N TYR A 365 -16.08 19.81 -8.79
CA TYR A 365 -15.72 20.95 -9.63
C TYR A 365 -16.27 20.84 -11.07
N GLY A 366 -17.10 19.80 -11.33
CA GLY A 366 -17.86 19.67 -12.58
C GLY A 366 -17.37 18.55 -13.51
N ASP A 367 -16.22 17.92 -13.27
CA ASP A 367 -15.73 16.80 -14.09
C ASP A 367 -16.18 15.43 -13.53
N TRP A 368 -17.35 14.99 -13.93
CA TRP A 368 -17.89 13.66 -13.63
C TRP A 368 -17.14 12.53 -14.36
N HIS A 369 -16.42 12.85 -15.45
CA HIS A 369 -15.64 11.87 -16.17
C HIS A 369 -14.49 11.35 -15.30
N GLN A 370 -13.81 12.22 -14.55
CA GLN A 370 -12.74 11.81 -13.66
C GLN A 370 -13.25 10.86 -12.55
N LEU A 371 -14.43 11.11 -12.00
CA LEU A 371 -15.04 10.17 -11.05
C LEU A 371 -15.31 8.82 -11.69
N TRP A 372 -15.81 8.80 -12.93
CA TRP A 372 -16.02 7.55 -13.67
C TRP A 372 -14.72 6.78 -13.88
N VAL A 373 -13.65 7.45 -14.29
CA VAL A 373 -12.30 6.86 -14.45
C VAL A 373 -11.84 6.21 -13.14
N GLN A 374 -11.99 6.91 -12.01
CA GLN A 374 -11.62 6.38 -10.70
C GLN A 374 -12.46 5.14 -10.30
N LEU A 375 -13.75 5.14 -10.59
CA LEU A 375 -14.60 3.97 -10.35
C LEU A 375 -14.17 2.76 -11.18
N VAL A 376 -13.83 2.96 -12.47
CA VAL A 376 -13.33 1.89 -13.33
C VAL A 376 -11.98 1.37 -12.84
N ALA A 377 -11.02 2.25 -12.53
CA ALA A 377 -9.70 1.85 -12.03
C ALA A 377 -9.81 1.08 -10.71
N THR A 378 -10.67 1.55 -9.78
CA THR A 378 -10.98 0.86 -8.53
C THR A 378 -11.57 -0.53 -8.80
N GLY A 379 -12.56 -0.64 -9.68
CA GLY A 379 -13.20 -1.90 -10.05
C GLY A 379 -12.22 -2.90 -10.67
N VAL A 380 -11.38 -2.45 -11.59
CA VAL A 380 -10.33 -3.29 -12.21
C VAL A 380 -9.36 -3.81 -11.14
N SER A 381 -8.91 -2.94 -10.24
CA SER A 381 -7.98 -3.32 -9.17
C SER A 381 -8.58 -4.35 -8.22
N ILE A 382 -9.85 -4.19 -7.83
CA ILE A 382 -10.59 -5.16 -7.00
C ILE A 382 -10.68 -6.51 -7.69
N VAL A 383 -11.16 -6.56 -8.93
CA VAL A 383 -11.36 -7.81 -9.67
C VAL A 383 -10.02 -8.52 -9.89
N PHE A 384 -8.99 -7.78 -10.27
CA PHE A 384 -7.66 -8.33 -10.49
C PHE A 384 -7.07 -8.93 -9.21
N ALA A 385 -7.10 -8.19 -8.10
CA ALA A 385 -6.59 -8.68 -6.82
C ALA A 385 -7.35 -9.91 -6.32
N LEU A 386 -8.70 -9.94 -6.47
CA LEU A 386 -9.52 -11.09 -6.13
C LEU A 386 -9.12 -12.34 -6.92
N VAL A 387 -9.05 -12.22 -8.24
CA VAL A 387 -8.76 -13.36 -9.13
C VAL A 387 -7.35 -13.88 -8.90
N VAL A 388 -6.35 -13.01 -8.97
CA VAL A 388 -4.94 -13.42 -8.84
C VAL A 388 -4.68 -14.03 -7.48
N THR A 389 -5.13 -13.40 -6.41
CA THR A 389 -4.89 -13.91 -5.05
C THR A 389 -5.58 -15.25 -4.83
N THR A 390 -6.81 -15.42 -5.32
CA THR A 390 -7.53 -16.70 -5.23
C THR A 390 -6.76 -17.82 -5.94
N VAL A 391 -6.30 -17.58 -7.16
CA VAL A 391 -5.53 -18.58 -7.91
C VAL A 391 -4.21 -18.91 -7.21
N LEU A 392 -3.47 -17.90 -6.78
CA LEU A 392 -2.20 -18.10 -6.08
C LEU A 392 -2.38 -18.85 -4.76
N PHE A 393 -3.41 -18.49 -3.97
CA PHE A 393 -3.72 -19.22 -2.75
C PHE A 393 -3.95 -20.70 -3.04
N LEU A 394 -4.82 -21.03 -4.00
CA LEU A 394 -5.13 -22.43 -4.37
C LEU A 394 -3.90 -23.21 -4.84
N VAL A 395 -3.04 -22.57 -5.63
CA VAL A 395 -1.80 -23.19 -6.12
C VAL A 395 -0.86 -23.49 -4.95
N VAL A 396 -0.60 -22.50 -4.10
CA VAL A 396 0.35 -22.66 -2.98
C VAL A 396 -0.20 -23.62 -1.91
N ASP A 397 -1.49 -23.54 -1.61
CA ASP A 397 -2.11 -24.44 -0.62
C ASP A 397 -2.07 -25.90 -1.06
N LYS A 398 -2.37 -26.17 -2.34
CA LYS A 398 -2.34 -27.55 -2.88
C LYS A 398 -0.93 -28.11 -3.05
N THR A 399 0.08 -27.29 -3.19
CA THR A 399 1.47 -27.73 -3.44
C THR A 399 2.33 -27.80 -2.19
N ILE A 400 2.23 -26.80 -1.33
CA ILE A 400 3.10 -26.60 -0.16
C ILE A 400 2.29 -26.64 1.14
N GLY A 401 1.02 -26.22 1.09
CA GLY A 401 0.19 -25.94 2.22
C GLY A 401 0.47 -24.57 2.82
N ILE A 402 -0.59 -23.82 3.10
CA ILE A 402 -0.49 -22.43 3.59
C ILE A 402 -0.69 -22.36 5.11
N ARG A 403 -1.65 -23.09 5.67
CA ARG A 403 -2.01 -22.98 7.08
C ARG A 403 -1.16 -23.90 7.96
N VAL A 404 -0.75 -23.40 9.13
CA VAL A 404 -0.10 -24.22 10.17
C VAL A 404 -1.08 -25.23 10.79
N ASP A 405 -0.56 -26.27 11.41
CA ASP A 405 -1.36 -27.20 12.18
C ASP A 405 -1.91 -26.54 13.46
N LYS A 406 -3.05 -27.01 13.92
CA LYS A 406 -3.74 -26.46 15.09
C LYS A 406 -2.83 -26.34 16.32
N ARG A 407 -1.99 -27.34 16.58
CA ARG A 407 -1.03 -27.33 17.69
C ARG A 407 -0.05 -26.17 17.58
N VAL A 408 0.48 -25.91 16.38
CA VAL A 408 1.42 -24.80 16.12
C VAL A 408 0.74 -23.44 16.35
N GLU A 409 -0.52 -23.30 15.91
CA GLU A 409 -1.31 -22.10 16.17
C GLU A 409 -1.57 -21.87 17.66
N GLU A 410 -1.84 -22.94 18.44
CA GLU A 410 -2.08 -22.88 19.87
C GLU A 410 -0.79 -22.58 20.67
N GLU A 411 0.34 -23.17 20.31
CA GLU A 411 1.60 -23.02 21.02
C GLU A 411 2.40 -21.77 20.59
N GLY A 412 2.25 -21.32 19.32
CA GLY A 412 2.87 -20.10 18.80
C GLY A 412 3.83 -20.35 17.63
N LEU A 413 3.80 -19.45 16.65
CA LEU A 413 4.59 -19.56 15.42
C LEU A 413 6.07 -19.29 15.65
N ASP A 414 6.43 -18.42 16.60
CA ASP A 414 7.81 -18.02 16.84
C ASP A 414 8.72 -19.21 17.13
N ILE A 415 8.28 -20.10 18.01
CA ILE A 415 9.04 -21.31 18.36
C ILE A 415 9.03 -22.33 17.20
N TYR A 416 7.88 -22.57 16.58
CA TYR A 416 7.76 -23.65 15.58
C TYR A 416 8.31 -23.31 14.22
N GLU A 417 8.13 -22.06 13.78
CA GLU A 417 8.55 -21.63 12.43
C GLU A 417 9.97 -21.03 12.45
N HIS A 418 10.45 -20.51 13.61
CA HIS A 418 11.72 -19.76 13.70
C HIS A 418 12.68 -20.28 14.79
N GLY A 419 12.20 -21.11 15.74
CA GLY A 419 13.03 -21.62 16.83
C GLY A 419 13.44 -20.57 17.86
N GLU A 420 12.74 -19.46 17.92
CA GLU A 420 13.09 -18.30 18.75
C GLU A 420 11.89 -17.82 19.58
N SER A 421 12.16 -17.07 20.65
CA SER A 421 11.16 -16.37 21.46
C SER A 421 11.49 -14.89 21.54
N ALA A 422 10.50 -14.02 21.33
CA ALA A 422 10.69 -12.57 21.43
C ALA A 422 10.92 -12.12 22.88
N TYR A 423 10.49 -12.90 23.85
CA TYR A 423 10.57 -12.58 25.28
C TYR A 423 11.01 -13.81 26.07
N ASN A 424 11.87 -13.60 27.07
CA ASN A 424 12.38 -14.64 27.96
C ASN A 424 11.39 -14.93 29.10
#